data_12ded1fb0314fc6990e92432cfd7a871
#
_entry.id   12ded1fb0314fc6990e92432cfd7a871
#
_cell.length_a   1.000
_cell.length_b   1.000
_cell.length_c   1.000
_cell.angle_alpha   90.00
_cell.angle_beta   90.00
_cell.angle_gamma   90.00
#
_symmetry.space_group_name_H-M   'P 1'
#
loop_
_entity.id
_entity.type
_entity.pdbx_description
1 polymer ?
#
loop_
_entity_poly.entity_id
_entity_poly.type
_entity_poly.pdbx_seq_one_letter_code
_entity_poly.pdbx_strand_id
1 'polypeptide(L)'
;MQVVSRRSWRLRDKSGTYGFAQSERPTIRRPFFRLRPYRYRMIARMCIPCGAARYVLEYGLQRLINWKGVLMAIDHVKQTDPEVASALGQELSRQRSSVELIASENFTSQAVMEAMGSVLTNKYAEGLPGQRYYGGCEKVDIVENLARERACKLYGAKFANVQPHSGANANLAAYFATVKPGDTVMGMSLDNGGHLTHGSPANFSGKLYNVVSYGVDPETETIDYDEMEKLAKEHQPKLIVGGASAYPRIIDFERMAQIAHEVGAYLMIDMAHIAGLVATGAHPSPVPYADIVTSTSHKTLRGPRGGFILTNDEDLFKKINSAVFPGSQGGPLMHVIAGKAVAFGEALQPAFKEYIDHVVENAAAMGQGMTDGGLRLVSGGTDNHLCLVDLTPADVTGKDAEKLLESVGLTVNKNTIPNEQRSPFVASGIRVGSAAATSRGFTKEDFYEVGQCIAATVFNAADEAKLADVKAKIDAMLEKHPLYPGLEY
;
A
#
# COMPACT_ATOMS: atom_id res chain seq x y z
N MET A 1 -47.82 -20.70 1.59
CA MET A 1 -49.24 -20.24 1.65
C MET A 1 -49.20 -18.78 2.08
N GLN A 2 -49.29 -17.84 1.25
CA GLN A 2 -50.41 -17.14 0.63
C GLN A 2 -49.85 -16.24 -0.50
N VAL A 3 -50.53 -16.34 -1.62
CA VAL A 3 -50.38 -15.53 -2.84
C VAL A 3 -51.12 -14.20 -2.63
N VAL A 4 -50.48 -13.07 -2.97
CA VAL A 4 -51.22 -11.83 -3.21
C VAL A 4 -50.76 -11.21 -4.53
N SER A 5 -51.76 -10.93 -5.32
CA SER A 5 -51.88 -10.65 -6.74
C SER A 5 -51.29 -9.33 -7.20
N ARG A 6 -50.90 -9.37 -8.48
CA ARG A 6 -50.64 -8.20 -9.35
C ARG A 6 -51.89 -7.31 -9.47
N ARG A 7 -51.75 -6.00 -9.36
CA ARG A 7 -52.64 -5.01 -9.96
C ARG A 7 -51.88 -4.10 -10.88
N SER A 8 -52.21 -4.23 -12.16
CA SER A 8 -51.85 -3.34 -13.24
C SER A 8 -52.65 -2.04 -13.18
N TRP A 9 -52.05 -0.89 -13.29
CA TRP A 9 -52.73 0.36 -13.59
C TRP A 9 -52.37 0.78 -15.03
N ARG A 10 -53.41 0.76 -15.90
CA ARG A 10 -53.39 1.43 -17.21
C ARG A 10 -53.87 2.87 -16.96
N LEU A 11 -53.14 3.86 -17.47
CA LEU A 11 -53.65 5.20 -17.69
C LEU A 11 -53.83 5.44 -19.19
N ARG A 12 -55.03 5.93 -19.51
CA ARG A 12 -55.51 6.23 -20.85
C ARG A 12 -54.90 7.50 -21.41
N ASP A 13 -54.61 7.42 -22.69
CA ASP A 13 -54.32 8.50 -23.62
C ASP A 13 -55.53 9.43 -23.80
N LYS A 14 -55.32 10.74 -23.81
CA LYS A 14 -56.20 11.71 -24.42
C LYS A 14 -55.34 12.76 -25.16
N SER A 15 -55.39 12.67 -26.43
CA SER A 15 -54.96 13.65 -27.43
C SER A 15 -55.50 15.07 -27.20
N GLY A 16 -54.64 16.06 -27.36
CA GLY A 16 -55.00 17.47 -27.41
C GLY A 16 -53.86 18.32 -27.95
N THR A 17 -53.88 18.51 -29.25
CA THR A 17 -53.02 19.46 -30.00
C THR A 17 -53.22 20.90 -29.56
N TYR A 18 -52.13 21.66 -29.31
CA TYR A 18 -52.09 23.14 -29.46
C TYR A 18 -50.73 23.62 -29.93
N GLY A 19 -50.80 24.67 -30.77
CA GLY A 19 -49.88 25.17 -31.73
C GLY A 19 -48.67 25.95 -31.21
N PHE A 20 -47.79 26.14 -32.16
CA PHE A 20 -46.60 26.97 -32.10
C PHE A 20 -46.88 28.45 -31.71
N ALA A 21 -46.14 29.00 -30.76
CA ALA A 21 -45.88 30.41 -30.65
C ALA A 21 -44.38 30.63 -30.49
N GLN A 22 -43.78 31.24 -31.50
CA GLN A 22 -42.44 31.82 -31.42
C GLN A 22 -42.48 33.04 -30.48
N SER A 23 -41.53 33.12 -29.56
CA SER A 23 -41.22 34.35 -28.88
C SER A 23 -39.69 34.55 -28.79
N GLU A 24 -39.35 35.76 -29.12
CA GLU A 24 -38.05 36.33 -29.41
C GLU A 24 -37.03 36.21 -28.26
N ARG A 25 -35.75 36.06 -28.62
CA ARG A 25 -34.60 36.11 -27.72
C ARG A 25 -34.25 37.57 -27.36
N PRO A 26 -34.03 37.90 -26.09
CA PRO A 26 -33.34 39.16 -25.78
C PRO A 26 -31.83 38.92 -25.77
N THR A 27 -31.17 39.75 -26.55
CA THR A 27 -29.72 39.88 -26.69
C THR A 27 -29.14 40.54 -25.45
N ILE A 28 -28.42 39.83 -24.59
CA ILE A 28 -27.65 40.42 -23.51
C ILE A 28 -26.20 40.60 -23.95
N ARG A 29 -25.79 41.88 -24.11
CA ARG A 29 -24.42 42.30 -24.35
C ARG A 29 -23.55 42.03 -23.11
N ARG A 30 -22.44 41.31 -23.32
CA ARG A 30 -21.38 41.15 -22.32
C ARG A 30 -20.54 42.43 -22.23
N PRO A 31 -20.20 42.94 -21.06
CA PRO A 31 -19.14 43.92 -20.91
C PRO A 31 -17.79 43.22 -20.83
N PHE A 32 -16.87 43.57 -21.70
CA PHE A 32 -15.46 43.22 -21.64
C PHE A 32 -14.80 43.97 -20.48
N PHE A 33 -14.36 43.29 -19.44
CA PHE A 33 -13.41 43.86 -18.48
C PHE A 33 -12.00 43.46 -18.88
N ARG A 34 -11.22 44.43 -19.40
CA ARG A 34 -9.76 44.34 -19.55
C ARG A 34 -9.11 44.58 -18.19
N LEU A 35 -8.48 43.54 -17.63
CA LEU A 35 -7.57 43.72 -16.51
C LEU A 35 -6.25 44.30 -17.02
N ARG A 36 -5.87 45.49 -16.60
CA ARG A 36 -4.53 46.06 -16.76
C ARG A 36 -3.64 45.56 -15.61
N PRO A 37 -2.33 45.28 -15.87
CA PRO A 37 -1.40 44.91 -14.81
C PRO A 37 -1.02 46.15 -13.97
N TYR A 38 -1.28 46.10 -12.68
CA TYR A 38 -0.79 47.13 -11.74
C TYR A 38 0.68 46.85 -11.41
N ARG A 39 1.54 47.80 -11.86
CA ARG A 39 2.93 47.94 -11.37
C ARG A 39 2.88 48.65 -10.01
N TYR A 40 3.29 47.98 -8.96
CA TYR A 40 3.57 48.67 -7.69
C TYR A 40 4.89 49.43 -7.77
N ARG A 41 4.84 50.74 -7.88
CA ARG A 41 5.94 51.67 -7.52
C ARG A 41 5.86 51.95 -6.02
N MET A 42 6.90 51.63 -5.31
CA MET A 42 7.13 52.01 -3.92
C MET A 42 7.23 53.55 -3.83
N ILE A 43 6.33 54.21 -3.10
CA ILE A 43 6.50 55.58 -2.63
C ILE A 43 6.61 55.50 -1.10
N ALA A 44 7.84 55.59 -0.63
CA ALA A 44 8.13 55.90 0.78
C ALA A 44 8.20 57.38 0.95
N ARG A 45 7.26 57.98 1.72
CA ARG A 45 7.39 59.20 2.55
C ARG A 45 6.00 59.64 2.98
N MET A 46 5.67 59.41 4.23
CA MET A 46 4.95 60.40 5.05
C MET A 46 5.00 59.97 6.52
N CYS A 47 5.52 60.85 7.34
CA CYS A 47 5.48 60.82 8.79
C CYS A 47 4.03 60.83 9.29
N ILE A 48 3.66 59.88 10.15
CA ILE A 48 2.49 60.00 11.02
C ILE A 48 2.88 59.52 12.42
N PRO A 49 2.77 60.35 13.44
CA PRO A 49 2.95 59.90 14.81
C PRO A 49 1.56 59.51 15.33
N CYS A 50 1.31 58.22 15.43
CA CYS A 50 0.28 57.69 16.33
C CYS A 50 0.29 56.14 16.33
N GLY A 51 0.06 55.56 17.51
CA GLY A 51 0.18 54.17 17.85
C GLY A 51 -0.68 53.14 17.07
N ALA A 52 -1.44 53.59 16.02
CA ALA A 52 -2.21 52.70 15.14
C ALA A 52 -1.37 51.95 14.08
N ALA A 53 -0.20 52.53 13.73
CA ALA A 53 0.68 51.91 12.72
C ALA A 53 1.38 50.61 13.24
N ARG A 54 1.56 50.50 14.55
CA ARG A 54 2.15 49.28 15.17
C ARG A 54 1.19 48.10 15.15
N TYR A 55 -0.10 48.35 15.36
CA TYR A 55 -1.14 47.32 15.33
C TYR A 55 -1.36 46.72 13.94
N VAL A 56 -1.32 47.54 12.88
CA VAL A 56 -1.52 47.01 11.50
C VAL A 56 -0.29 46.31 10.98
N LEU A 57 0.92 46.67 11.39
CA LEU A 57 2.15 45.94 11.02
C LEU A 57 2.32 44.65 11.81
N GLU A 58 1.97 44.61 13.09
CA GLU A 58 2.01 43.37 13.87
C GLU A 58 0.90 42.39 13.44
N TYR A 59 -0.33 42.83 13.19
CA TYR A 59 -1.39 41.96 12.64
C TYR A 59 -1.13 41.54 11.18
N GLY A 60 -0.52 42.39 10.36
CA GLY A 60 -0.13 42.06 8.99
C GLY A 60 1.06 41.11 8.93
N LEU A 61 2.07 41.26 9.79
CA LEU A 61 3.19 40.38 9.93
C LEU A 61 2.79 39.04 10.58
N GLN A 62 1.90 39.04 11.56
CA GLN A 62 1.37 37.81 12.16
C GLN A 62 0.56 36.98 11.16
N ARG A 63 -0.21 37.62 10.25
CA ARG A 63 -0.87 36.93 9.14
C ARG A 63 0.11 36.45 8.05
N LEU A 64 1.22 37.16 7.79
CA LEU A 64 2.26 36.75 6.84
C LEU A 64 3.18 35.64 7.42
N ILE A 65 3.34 35.59 8.75
CA ILE A 65 4.09 34.55 9.46
C ILE A 65 3.25 33.27 9.59
N ASN A 66 1.93 33.39 9.75
CA ASN A 66 1.01 32.25 9.75
C ASN A 66 0.77 31.65 8.34
N TRP A 67 1.32 32.22 7.29
CA TRP A 67 1.28 31.64 5.94
C TRP A 67 2.50 30.75 5.62
N LYS A 68 3.43 30.62 6.56
CA LYS A 68 4.48 29.59 6.48
C LYS A 68 3.98 28.31 7.14
N GLY A 69 3.37 27.44 6.33
CA GLY A 69 3.17 26.04 6.68
C GLY A 69 1.87 25.73 7.40
N VAL A 70 0.74 25.80 6.71
CA VAL A 70 -0.41 24.94 7.05
C VAL A 70 -0.07 23.54 6.54
N LEU A 71 0.86 22.87 7.21
CA LEU A 71 1.09 21.46 7.10
C LEU A 71 0.08 20.79 8.04
N MET A 72 -0.92 20.12 7.48
CA MET A 72 -1.94 19.28 8.12
C MET A 72 -2.18 19.57 9.61
N ALA A 73 -2.64 20.80 9.91
CA ALA A 73 -3.02 21.13 11.27
C ALA A 73 -4.25 20.30 11.66
N ILE A 74 -4.16 19.50 12.73
CA ILE A 74 -5.29 18.76 13.29
C ILE A 74 -6.05 19.59 14.34
N ASP A 75 -6.12 20.91 14.17
CA ASP A 75 -6.72 21.82 15.16
C ASP A 75 -8.18 21.48 15.44
N HIS A 76 -8.94 21.07 14.43
CA HIS A 76 -10.31 20.62 14.63
C HIS A 76 -10.39 19.32 15.44
N VAL A 77 -9.44 18.38 15.24
CA VAL A 77 -9.37 17.16 16.05
C VAL A 77 -9.01 17.50 17.49
N LYS A 78 -8.01 18.38 17.69
CA LYS A 78 -7.63 18.86 19.04
C LYS A 78 -8.80 19.47 19.81
N GLN A 79 -9.65 20.24 19.12
CA GLN A 79 -10.82 20.90 19.71
C GLN A 79 -11.97 19.90 19.99
N THR A 80 -12.15 18.92 19.10
CA THR A 80 -13.30 18.01 19.15
C THR A 80 -13.01 16.78 19.99
N ASP A 81 -11.82 16.23 19.85
CA ASP A 81 -11.37 14.98 20.53
C ASP A 81 -9.87 15.09 20.88
N PRO A 82 -9.55 15.67 22.04
CA PRO A 82 -8.16 15.82 22.48
C PRO A 82 -7.46 14.48 22.74
N GLU A 83 -8.18 13.40 23.06
CA GLU A 83 -7.60 12.07 23.30
C GLU A 83 -7.09 11.48 22.00
N VAL A 84 -7.88 11.55 20.92
CA VAL A 84 -7.45 11.13 19.59
C VAL A 84 -6.29 12.01 19.08
N ALA A 85 -6.34 13.33 19.29
CA ALA A 85 -5.26 14.22 18.91
C ALA A 85 -3.94 13.86 19.63
N SER A 86 -4.02 13.57 20.93
CA SER A 86 -2.87 13.11 21.72
C SER A 86 -2.30 11.78 21.18
N ALA A 87 -3.15 10.82 20.84
CA ALA A 87 -2.71 9.53 20.28
C ALA A 87 -2.01 9.71 18.92
N LEU A 88 -2.52 10.59 18.04
CA LEU A 88 -1.88 10.92 16.77
C LEU A 88 -0.48 11.54 16.97
N GLY A 89 -0.34 12.45 17.94
CA GLY A 89 0.96 13.04 18.29
C GLY A 89 1.94 12.00 18.85
N GLN A 90 1.47 11.07 19.68
CA GLN A 90 2.27 9.98 20.22
C GLN A 90 2.73 9.03 19.11
N GLU A 91 1.87 8.66 18.17
CA GLU A 91 2.24 7.81 17.04
C GLU A 91 3.27 8.49 16.12
N LEU A 92 3.11 9.78 15.81
CA LEU A 92 4.12 10.53 15.07
C LEU A 92 5.47 10.54 15.80
N SER A 93 5.46 10.71 17.12
CA SER A 93 6.66 10.65 17.96
C SER A 93 7.30 9.27 17.92
N ARG A 94 6.50 8.18 18.01
CA ARG A 94 6.99 6.80 17.88
C ARG A 94 7.66 6.57 16.54
N GLN A 95 7.01 6.95 15.43
CA GLN A 95 7.58 6.81 14.08
C GLN A 95 8.89 7.59 13.91
N ARG A 96 9.03 8.73 14.56
CA ARG A 96 10.27 9.53 14.54
C ARG A 96 11.40 8.93 15.35
N SER A 97 11.09 8.25 16.44
CA SER A 97 12.04 7.74 17.42
C SER A 97 12.50 6.29 17.16
N SER A 98 12.09 5.68 16.07
CA SER A 98 12.51 4.33 15.68
C SER A 98 12.83 4.21 14.19
N VAL A 99 13.71 3.28 13.85
CA VAL A 99 13.93 2.84 12.46
C VAL A 99 12.91 1.77 12.14
N GLU A 100 11.98 2.09 11.22
CA GLU A 100 10.96 1.16 10.78
C GLU A 100 11.51 0.17 9.77
N LEU A 101 11.58 -1.11 10.16
CA LEU A 101 12.09 -2.21 9.35
C LEU A 101 11.03 -3.27 9.06
N ILE A 102 9.76 -3.07 9.46
CA ILE A 102 8.69 -3.98 9.05
C ILE A 102 8.54 -3.89 7.53
N ALA A 103 8.83 -4.98 6.82
CA ALA A 103 8.91 -5.01 5.35
C ALA A 103 7.59 -4.66 4.64
N SER A 104 6.46 -4.70 5.34
CA SER A 104 5.13 -4.34 4.82
C SER A 104 4.71 -2.90 5.16
N GLU A 105 5.56 -2.11 5.77
CA GLU A 105 5.30 -0.71 6.11
C GLU A 105 6.11 0.27 5.26
N ASN A 106 5.61 1.50 5.18
CA ASN A 106 6.28 2.58 4.48
C ASN A 106 5.76 3.94 4.98
N PHE A 107 6.54 4.99 4.73
CA PHE A 107 6.15 6.37 4.99
C PHE A 107 5.62 7.00 3.70
N THR A 108 4.30 7.20 3.64
CA THR A 108 3.63 7.80 2.48
C THR A 108 3.90 9.31 2.42
N SER A 109 3.68 9.93 1.25
CA SER A 109 3.83 11.38 1.10
C SER A 109 2.73 12.16 1.81
N GLN A 110 3.02 13.42 2.16
CA GLN A 110 2.01 14.33 2.70
C GLN A 110 0.86 14.54 1.71
N ALA A 111 1.12 14.55 0.39
CA ALA A 111 0.08 14.66 -0.63
C ALA A 111 -0.92 13.49 -0.60
N VAL A 112 -0.44 12.28 -0.33
CA VAL A 112 -1.32 11.11 -0.11
C VAL A 112 -2.15 11.28 1.16
N MET A 113 -1.55 11.74 2.27
CA MET A 113 -2.28 12.00 3.52
C MET A 113 -3.34 13.09 3.37
N GLU A 114 -3.05 14.18 2.66
CA GLU A 114 -4.00 15.26 2.34
C GLU A 114 -5.17 14.75 1.50
N ALA A 115 -4.90 13.92 0.47
CA ALA A 115 -5.95 13.30 -0.34
C ALA A 115 -6.87 12.40 0.50
N MET A 116 -6.29 11.64 1.45
CA MET A 116 -7.01 10.77 2.38
C MET A 116 -7.93 11.57 3.33
N GLY A 117 -7.52 12.73 3.80
CA GLY A 117 -8.29 13.63 4.68
C GLY A 117 -9.28 14.54 3.94
N SER A 118 -9.55 14.31 2.65
CA SER A 118 -10.37 15.20 1.83
C SER A 118 -11.87 14.97 2.01
N VAL A 119 -12.68 15.91 1.46
CA VAL A 119 -14.16 15.85 1.44
C VAL A 119 -14.70 14.61 0.68
N LEU A 120 -13.87 13.90 -0.04
CA LEU A 120 -14.26 12.66 -0.73
C LEU A 120 -14.72 11.56 0.24
N THR A 121 -14.36 11.66 1.52
CA THR A 121 -14.86 10.78 2.58
C THR A 121 -16.40 10.82 2.71
N ASN A 122 -17.03 11.92 2.30
CA ASN A 122 -18.48 12.11 2.41
C ASN A 122 -19.26 11.41 1.28
N LYS A 123 -18.60 10.99 0.19
CA LYS A 123 -19.30 10.56 -1.04
C LYS A 123 -19.52 9.07 -1.12
N TYR A 124 -20.80 8.68 -1.20
CA TYR A 124 -21.22 7.31 -1.48
C TYR A 124 -21.28 7.06 -3.00
N ALA A 125 -20.56 6.07 -3.53
CA ALA A 125 -20.36 5.90 -4.98
C ALA A 125 -20.37 4.44 -5.44
N GLU A 126 -21.37 3.65 -5.00
CA GLU A 126 -21.57 2.26 -5.47
C GLU A 126 -21.68 2.18 -6.99
N GLY A 127 -21.12 1.13 -7.56
CA GLY A 127 -20.98 0.95 -9.00
C GLY A 127 -19.60 1.37 -9.52
N LEU A 128 -19.49 1.56 -10.81
CA LEU A 128 -18.25 1.96 -11.51
C LEU A 128 -18.38 3.37 -12.08
N PRO A 129 -17.28 4.05 -12.45
CA PRO A 129 -17.32 5.32 -13.15
C PRO A 129 -18.27 5.30 -14.35
N GLY A 130 -19.17 6.26 -14.44
CA GLY A 130 -20.22 6.33 -15.48
C GLY A 130 -21.40 5.36 -15.30
N GLN A 131 -21.36 4.45 -14.33
CA GLN A 131 -22.37 3.45 -14.05
C GLN A 131 -22.65 3.37 -12.53
N ARG A 132 -22.88 4.51 -11.89
CA ARG A 132 -23.13 4.62 -10.46
C ARG A 132 -24.60 4.42 -10.11
N TYR A 133 -24.86 3.86 -8.93
CA TYR A 133 -26.21 3.73 -8.36
C TYR A 133 -26.69 5.02 -7.69
N TYR A 134 -25.79 6.02 -7.50
CA TYR A 134 -26.09 7.27 -6.81
C TYR A 134 -25.78 8.48 -7.71
N GLY A 135 -26.53 9.57 -7.54
CA GLY A 135 -26.26 10.84 -8.20
C GLY A 135 -25.04 11.59 -7.62
N GLY A 136 -24.54 12.60 -8.33
CA GLY A 136 -23.47 13.47 -7.88
C GLY A 136 -22.09 12.80 -7.88
N CYS A 137 -21.88 11.81 -8.74
CA CYS A 137 -20.61 11.05 -8.80
C CYS A 137 -19.64 11.52 -9.90
N GLU A 138 -20.01 12.51 -10.70
CA GLU A 138 -19.23 12.98 -11.86
C GLU A 138 -17.82 13.47 -11.48
N LYS A 139 -17.60 13.93 -10.23
CA LYS A 139 -16.26 14.37 -9.78
C LYS A 139 -15.44 13.21 -9.21
N VAL A 140 -16.06 12.30 -8.48
CA VAL A 140 -15.35 11.11 -7.98
C VAL A 140 -15.04 10.12 -9.11
N ASP A 141 -15.83 10.12 -10.18
CA ASP A 141 -15.52 9.35 -11.41
C ASP A 141 -14.20 9.78 -12.04
N ILE A 142 -13.90 11.09 -12.05
CA ILE A 142 -12.61 11.61 -12.52
C ILE A 142 -11.48 11.02 -11.68
N VAL A 143 -11.61 11.01 -10.35
CA VAL A 143 -10.60 10.53 -9.43
C VAL A 143 -10.36 9.02 -9.59
N GLU A 144 -11.44 8.24 -9.67
CA GLU A 144 -11.32 6.79 -9.85
C GLU A 144 -10.73 6.43 -11.22
N ASN A 145 -11.13 7.12 -12.29
CA ASN A 145 -10.54 6.92 -13.61
C ASN A 145 -9.05 7.26 -13.63
N LEU A 146 -8.63 8.36 -13.01
CA LEU A 146 -7.20 8.68 -12.86
C LEU A 146 -6.43 7.56 -12.13
N ALA A 147 -6.99 7.00 -11.06
CA ALA A 147 -6.35 5.88 -10.35
C ALA A 147 -6.24 4.63 -11.23
N ARG A 148 -7.32 4.28 -11.96
CA ARG A 148 -7.34 3.13 -12.88
C ARG A 148 -6.35 3.29 -14.04
N GLU A 149 -6.36 4.44 -14.71
CA GLU A 149 -5.47 4.76 -15.82
C GLU A 149 -3.99 4.74 -15.39
N ARG A 150 -3.69 5.32 -14.23
CA ARG A 150 -2.33 5.33 -13.68
C ARG A 150 -1.87 3.94 -13.29
N ALA A 151 -2.74 3.11 -12.68
CA ALA A 151 -2.42 1.71 -12.38
C ALA A 151 -2.14 0.92 -13.67
N CYS A 152 -2.99 1.05 -14.69
CA CYS A 152 -2.76 0.41 -16.00
C CYS A 152 -1.43 0.86 -16.63
N LYS A 153 -1.14 2.15 -16.61
CA LYS A 153 0.10 2.69 -17.17
C LYS A 153 1.34 2.21 -16.40
N LEU A 154 1.25 2.15 -15.08
CA LEU A 154 2.36 1.80 -14.19
C LEU A 154 2.81 0.35 -14.39
N TYR A 155 1.87 -0.56 -14.63
CA TYR A 155 2.13 -1.99 -14.73
C TYR A 155 2.00 -2.57 -16.13
N GLY A 156 1.61 -1.78 -17.13
CA GLY A 156 1.37 -2.26 -18.49
C GLY A 156 0.14 -3.16 -18.63
N ALA A 157 -0.84 -3.04 -17.70
CA ALA A 157 -2.08 -3.82 -17.73
C ALA A 157 -3.15 -3.13 -18.58
N LYS A 158 -4.08 -3.93 -19.16
CA LYS A 158 -5.22 -3.39 -19.94
C LYS A 158 -6.33 -2.87 -19.03
N PHE A 159 -6.57 -3.53 -17.91
CA PHE A 159 -7.69 -3.24 -17.00
C PHE A 159 -7.23 -3.18 -15.54
N ALA A 160 -7.81 -2.26 -14.78
CA ALA A 160 -7.57 -2.11 -13.35
C ALA A 160 -8.87 -1.86 -12.59
N ASN A 161 -9.06 -2.55 -11.45
CA ASN A 161 -10.05 -2.22 -10.45
C ASN A 161 -9.33 -1.71 -9.19
N VAL A 162 -9.61 -0.47 -8.77
CA VAL A 162 -8.94 0.20 -7.65
C VAL A 162 -9.83 0.31 -6.41
N GLN A 163 -11.01 -0.31 -6.43
CA GLN A 163 -11.98 -0.25 -5.34
C GLN A 163 -11.67 -1.16 -4.14
N PRO A 164 -10.91 -2.28 -4.22
CA PRO A 164 -10.64 -3.11 -3.06
C PRO A 164 -10.14 -2.30 -1.86
N HIS A 165 -10.79 -2.50 -0.69
CA HIS A 165 -10.47 -1.79 0.55
C HIS A 165 -9.11 -2.19 1.11
N SER A 166 -8.66 -3.42 0.81
CA SER A 166 -7.36 -3.97 1.22
C SER A 166 -6.87 -5.01 0.22
N GLY A 167 -5.61 -5.48 0.36
CA GLY A 167 -5.11 -6.62 -0.39
C GLY A 167 -5.94 -7.89 -0.17
N ALA A 168 -6.37 -8.14 1.07
CA ALA A 168 -7.23 -9.28 1.38
C ALA A 168 -8.58 -9.21 0.64
N ASN A 169 -9.18 -8.01 0.47
CA ASN A 169 -10.39 -7.84 -0.33
C ASN A 169 -10.11 -7.99 -1.83
N ALA A 170 -8.94 -7.57 -2.31
CA ALA A 170 -8.53 -7.80 -3.70
C ALA A 170 -8.41 -9.31 -3.97
N ASN A 171 -7.76 -10.06 -3.08
CA ASN A 171 -7.64 -11.50 -3.18
C ASN A 171 -9.00 -12.19 -3.09
N LEU A 172 -9.87 -11.80 -2.15
CA LEU A 172 -11.23 -12.36 -2.04
C LEU A 172 -12.03 -12.18 -3.34
N ALA A 173 -11.96 -11.00 -3.95
CA ALA A 173 -12.63 -10.73 -5.23
C ALA A 173 -12.03 -11.56 -6.37
N ALA A 174 -10.72 -11.76 -6.40
CA ALA A 174 -10.05 -12.63 -7.39
C ALA A 174 -10.52 -14.09 -7.25
N TYR A 175 -10.59 -14.61 -6.03
CA TYR A 175 -11.16 -15.94 -5.77
C TYR A 175 -12.61 -16.03 -6.24
N PHE A 176 -13.47 -15.09 -5.89
CA PHE A 176 -14.90 -15.09 -6.30
C PHE A 176 -15.09 -14.96 -7.82
N ALA A 177 -14.13 -14.35 -8.52
CA ALA A 177 -14.16 -14.23 -9.98
C ALA A 177 -13.78 -15.53 -10.69
N THR A 178 -13.03 -16.44 -10.04
CA THR A 178 -12.38 -17.61 -10.67
C THR A 178 -12.85 -18.96 -10.16
N VAL A 179 -13.12 -19.08 -8.86
CA VAL A 179 -13.40 -20.37 -8.19
C VAL A 179 -14.64 -20.34 -7.34
N LYS A 180 -15.21 -21.51 -7.06
CA LYS A 180 -16.38 -21.70 -6.21
C LYS A 180 -15.96 -22.34 -4.89
N PRO A 181 -16.70 -22.10 -3.78
CA PRO A 181 -16.48 -22.84 -2.53
C PRO A 181 -16.42 -24.35 -2.76
N GLY A 182 -15.39 -25.00 -2.18
CA GLY A 182 -15.12 -26.42 -2.37
C GLY A 182 -14.19 -26.76 -3.54
N ASP A 183 -13.88 -25.83 -4.43
CA ASP A 183 -12.85 -26.03 -5.46
C ASP A 183 -11.45 -26.19 -4.82
N THR A 184 -10.56 -26.91 -5.51
CA THR A 184 -9.16 -27.00 -5.10
C THR A 184 -8.39 -25.76 -5.54
N VAL A 185 -7.64 -25.18 -4.62
CA VAL A 185 -6.74 -24.05 -4.85
C VAL A 185 -5.34 -24.40 -4.35
N MET A 186 -4.31 -23.85 -5.00
CA MET A 186 -2.94 -24.08 -4.57
C MET A 186 -2.27 -22.74 -4.26
N GLY A 187 -1.51 -22.67 -3.14
CA GLY A 187 -0.81 -21.47 -2.73
C GLY A 187 0.43 -21.78 -1.89
N MET A 188 1.33 -20.81 -1.77
CA MET A 188 2.52 -20.95 -0.94
C MET A 188 2.12 -21.11 0.54
N SER A 189 2.72 -22.08 1.23
CA SER A 189 2.50 -22.27 2.65
C SER A 189 2.91 -21.07 3.48
N LEU A 190 2.22 -20.83 4.59
CA LEU A 190 2.49 -19.70 5.48
C LEU A 190 3.92 -19.76 6.05
N ASP A 191 4.39 -20.95 6.40
CA ASP A 191 5.71 -21.19 6.99
C ASP A 191 6.86 -20.97 5.99
N ASN A 192 6.58 -21.00 4.69
CA ASN A 192 7.55 -20.71 3.63
C ASN A 192 7.40 -19.28 3.05
N GLY A 193 6.64 -18.41 3.71
CA GLY A 193 6.51 -17.02 3.33
C GLY A 193 5.23 -16.64 2.62
N GLY A 194 4.26 -17.55 2.46
CA GLY A 194 2.93 -17.25 1.91
C GLY A 194 2.16 -16.23 2.74
N HIS A 195 1.10 -15.65 2.15
CA HIS A 195 0.20 -14.77 2.84
C HIS A 195 -1.00 -15.55 3.41
N LEU A 196 -1.66 -15.03 4.48
CA LEU A 196 -2.86 -15.64 5.06
C LEU A 196 -3.93 -15.97 4.02
N THR A 197 -4.11 -15.12 3.00
CA THR A 197 -5.10 -15.31 1.93
C THR A 197 -4.67 -16.30 0.85
N HIS A 198 -3.51 -16.97 0.99
CA HIS A 198 -3.04 -17.99 0.05
C HIS A 198 -3.40 -19.42 0.49
N GLY A 199 -4.38 -19.57 1.41
CA GLY A 199 -4.87 -20.89 1.83
C GLY A 199 -4.78 -21.17 3.33
N SER A 200 -4.39 -20.19 4.17
CA SER A 200 -4.33 -20.40 5.61
C SER A 200 -5.68 -20.85 6.19
N PRO A 201 -5.73 -21.90 7.05
CA PRO A 201 -6.96 -22.37 7.68
C PRO A 201 -7.69 -21.33 8.52
N ALA A 202 -6.98 -20.32 9.01
CA ALA A 202 -7.56 -19.21 9.76
C ALA A 202 -8.31 -18.20 8.88
N ASN A 203 -8.01 -18.18 7.57
CA ASN A 203 -8.53 -17.22 6.60
C ASN A 203 -9.69 -17.79 5.78
N PHE A 204 -10.44 -16.90 5.06
CA PHE A 204 -11.51 -17.32 4.15
C PHE A 204 -11.00 -18.34 3.12
N SER A 205 -9.77 -18.18 2.63
CA SER A 205 -9.18 -19.02 1.60
C SER A 205 -9.05 -20.48 2.07
N GLY A 206 -8.63 -20.72 3.31
CA GLY A 206 -8.58 -22.07 3.87
C GLY A 206 -9.91 -22.61 4.39
N LYS A 207 -10.90 -21.71 4.63
CA LYS A 207 -12.24 -22.11 5.10
C LYS A 207 -13.21 -22.48 3.99
N LEU A 208 -13.06 -21.89 2.81
CA LEU A 208 -14.00 -22.04 1.70
C LEU A 208 -13.50 -23.03 0.63
N TYR A 209 -12.21 -23.29 0.56
CA TYR A 209 -11.58 -24.04 -0.52
C TYR A 209 -10.76 -25.23 0.00
N ASN A 210 -10.55 -26.22 -0.86
CA ASN A 210 -9.62 -27.32 -0.61
C ASN A 210 -8.21 -26.83 -0.96
N VAL A 211 -7.34 -26.69 0.04
CA VAL A 211 -6.02 -26.07 -0.13
C VAL A 211 -4.94 -27.10 -0.30
N VAL A 212 -4.15 -26.95 -1.35
CA VAL A 212 -2.87 -27.64 -1.56
C VAL A 212 -1.77 -26.61 -1.38
N SER A 213 -0.78 -26.88 -0.54
CA SER A 213 0.32 -25.94 -0.30
C SER A 213 1.58 -26.40 -1.03
N TYR A 214 2.26 -25.45 -1.72
CA TYR A 214 3.63 -25.62 -2.17
C TYR A 214 4.59 -24.87 -1.25
N GLY A 215 5.88 -25.19 -1.31
CA GLY A 215 6.88 -24.61 -0.44
C GLY A 215 8.16 -24.20 -1.17
N VAL A 216 9.22 -24.15 -0.39
CA VAL A 216 10.58 -23.95 -0.88
C VAL A 216 11.36 -25.26 -0.76
N ASP A 217 12.35 -25.42 -1.59
CA ASP A 217 13.33 -26.50 -1.48
C ASP A 217 14.09 -26.38 -0.15
N PRO A 218 14.23 -27.46 0.63
CA PRO A 218 14.79 -27.39 1.99
C PRO A 218 16.29 -27.05 2.03
N GLU A 219 17.04 -27.24 0.93
CA GLU A 219 18.48 -26.97 0.87
C GLU A 219 18.76 -25.54 0.37
N THR A 220 18.06 -25.12 -0.70
CA THR A 220 18.25 -23.79 -1.31
C THR A 220 17.40 -22.72 -0.70
N GLU A 221 16.32 -23.09 0.01
CA GLU A 221 15.30 -22.22 0.59
C GLU A 221 14.65 -21.29 -0.47
N THR A 222 14.62 -21.74 -1.73
CA THR A 222 13.95 -21.07 -2.85
C THR A 222 12.76 -21.90 -3.32
N ILE A 223 11.79 -21.24 -4.01
CA ILE A 223 10.57 -21.89 -4.49
C ILE A 223 10.92 -23.15 -5.31
N ASP A 224 10.37 -24.30 -4.91
CA ASP A 224 10.51 -25.56 -5.62
C ASP A 224 9.43 -25.64 -6.72
N TYR A 225 9.79 -25.22 -7.92
CA TYR A 225 8.88 -25.22 -9.08
C TYR A 225 8.59 -26.64 -9.58
N ASP A 226 9.47 -27.61 -9.38
CA ASP A 226 9.27 -28.99 -9.82
C ASP A 226 8.28 -29.70 -8.91
N GLU A 227 8.40 -29.54 -7.59
CA GLU A 227 7.39 -30.03 -6.65
C GLU A 227 6.06 -29.29 -6.84
N MET A 228 6.06 -27.98 -7.12
CA MET A 228 4.86 -27.21 -7.44
C MET A 228 4.16 -27.79 -8.68
N GLU A 229 4.88 -28.12 -9.74
CA GLU A 229 4.34 -28.75 -10.96
C GLU A 229 3.73 -30.14 -10.68
N LYS A 230 4.44 -30.95 -9.92
CA LYS A 230 3.99 -32.29 -9.51
C LYS A 230 2.68 -32.21 -8.71
N LEU A 231 2.61 -31.31 -7.71
CA LEU A 231 1.40 -31.08 -6.91
C LEU A 231 0.24 -30.55 -7.78
N ALA A 232 0.52 -29.66 -8.74
CA ALA A 232 -0.49 -29.16 -9.66
C ALA A 232 -1.08 -30.29 -10.53
N LYS A 233 -0.23 -31.18 -11.05
CA LYS A 233 -0.66 -32.33 -11.84
C LYS A 233 -1.44 -33.37 -11.02
N GLU A 234 -1.07 -33.58 -9.77
CA GLU A 234 -1.73 -34.52 -8.88
C GLU A 234 -3.11 -34.02 -8.43
N HIS A 235 -3.19 -32.76 -8.00
CA HIS A 235 -4.39 -32.22 -7.35
C HIS A 235 -5.31 -31.42 -8.26
N GLN A 236 -4.90 -31.10 -9.49
CA GLN A 236 -5.69 -30.39 -10.50
C GLN A 236 -6.41 -29.14 -9.94
N PRO A 237 -5.69 -28.19 -9.32
CA PRO A 237 -6.30 -26.98 -8.77
C PRO A 237 -7.00 -26.17 -9.86
N LYS A 238 -8.01 -25.38 -9.46
CA LYS A 238 -8.68 -24.42 -10.34
C LYS A 238 -8.04 -23.05 -10.31
N LEU A 239 -7.30 -22.76 -9.24
CA LEU A 239 -6.56 -21.50 -9.02
C LEU A 239 -5.22 -21.83 -8.38
N ILE A 240 -4.16 -21.29 -8.96
CA ILE A 240 -2.83 -21.26 -8.35
C ILE A 240 -2.51 -19.83 -7.95
N VAL A 241 -2.10 -19.65 -6.70
CA VAL A 241 -1.77 -18.34 -6.12
C VAL A 241 -0.27 -18.26 -5.92
N GLY A 242 0.36 -17.33 -6.64
CA GLY A 242 1.77 -16.98 -6.49
C GLY A 242 1.94 -15.64 -5.75
N GLY A 243 3.20 -15.36 -5.38
CA GLY A 243 3.56 -14.22 -4.56
C GLY A 243 3.78 -14.59 -3.10
N ALA A 244 4.48 -13.72 -2.36
CA ALA A 244 4.88 -14.03 -0.99
C ALA A 244 4.97 -12.78 -0.12
N SER A 245 4.85 -12.98 1.20
CA SER A 245 5.02 -11.95 2.23
C SER A 245 6.42 -11.94 2.85
N ALA A 246 7.13 -13.07 2.77
CA ALA A 246 8.44 -13.25 3.41
C ALA A 246 9.39 -14.11 2.53
N TYR A 247 9.48 -13.77 1.26
CA TYR A 247 10.36 -14.44 0.31
C TYR A 247 11.36 -13.44 -0.28
N PRO A 248 12.67 -13.61 -0.04
CA PRO A 248 13.66 -12.59 -0.39
C PRO A 248 14.22 -12.69 -1.82
N ARG A 249 13.81 -13.69 -2.62
CA ARG A 249 14.36 -13.94 -3.95
C ARG A 249 13.43 -13.56 -5.07
N ILE A 250 13.94 -13.51 -6.29
CA ILE A 250 13.13 -13.32 -7.51
C ILE A 250 12.16 -14.48 -7.69
N ILE A 251 10.93 -14.17 -8.10
CA ILE A 251 9.89 -15.16 -8.41
C ILE A 251 9.79 -15.29 -9.94
N ASP A 252 9.84 -16.53 -10.44
CA ASP A 252 9.66 -16.85 -11.85
C ASP A 252 8.16 -16.99 -12.18
N PHE A 253 7.56 -15.90 -12.59
CA PHE A 253 6.13 -15.86 -12.94
C PHE A 253 5.83 -16.59 -14.25
N GLU A 254 6.79 -16.67 -15.17
CA GLU A 254 6.63 -17.43 -16.42
C GLU A 254 6.52 -18.93 -16.15
N ARG A 255 7.41 -19.44 -15.30
CA ARG A 255 7.34 -20.84 -14.87
C ARG A 255 6.04 -21.16 -14.11
N MET A 256 5.60 -20.27 -13.23
CA MET A 256 4.31 -20.43 -12.54
C MET A 256 3.13 -20.47 -13.53
N ALA A 257 3.15 -19.63 -14.58
CA ALA A 257 2.10 -19.60 -15.59
C ALA A 257 2.09 -20.91 -16.40
N GLN A 258 3.25 -21.43 -16.79
CA GLN A 258 3.36 -22.72 -17.48
C GLN A 258 2.71 -23.83 -16.64
N ILE A 259 3.04 -23.91 -15.35
CA ILE A 259 2.50 -24.90 -14.43
C ILE A 259 0.96 -24.75 -14.29
N ALA A 260 0.47 -23.55 -14.10
CA ALA A 260 -0.94 -23.29 -13.92
C ALA A 260 -1.75 -23.64 -15.16
N HIS A 261 -1.32 -23.13 -16.32
CA HIS A 261 -2.05 -23.31 -17.56
C HIS A 261 -2.00 -24.74 -18.09
N GLU A 262 -0.92 -25.49 -17.81
CA GLU A 262 -0.82 -26.94 -18.17
C GLU A 262 -1.94 -27.77 -17.54
N VAL A 263 -2.37 -27.42 -16.33
CA VAL A 263 -3.47 -28.11 -15.63
C VAL A 263 -4.82 -27.40 -15.79
N GLY A 264 -4.90 -26.33 -16.60
CA GLY A 264 -6.12 -25.56 -16.83
C GLY A 264 -6.56 -24.71 -15.64
N ALA A 265 -5.65 -24.38 -14.75
CA ALA A 265 -5.89 -23.47 -13.61
C ALA A 265 -5.71 -22.01 -14.01
N TYR A 266 -6.44 -21.11 -13.35
CA TYR A 266 -6.08 -19.69 -13.35
C TYR A 266 -4.79 -19.47 -12.55
N LEU A 267 -3.94 -18.55 -13.03
CA LEU A 267 -2.83 -18.02 -12.23
C LEU A 267 -3.18 -16.65 -11.66
N MET A 268 -3.21 -16.55 -10.35
CA MET A 268 -3.32 -15.28 -9.62
C MET A 268 -1.97 -14.98 -8.96
N ILE A 269 -1.43 -13.78 -9.21
CA ILE A 269 -0.21 -13.32 -8.53
C ILE A 269 -0.54 -12.17 -7.60
N ASP A 270 -0.29 -12.38 -6.30
CA ASP A 270 -0.29 -11.31 -5.29
C ASP A 270 1.10 -10.68 -5.23
N MET A 271 1.26 -9.54 -5.91
CA MET A 271 2.53 -8.81 -5.95
C MET A 271 2.65 -7.76 -4.84
N ALA A 272 1.81 -7.79 -3.82
CA ALA A 272 1.69 -6.72 -2.82
C ALA A 272 3.03 -6.28 -2.21
N HIS A 273 3.90 -7.21 -1.86
CA HIS A 273 5.21 -6.91 -1.29
C HIS A 273 6.17 -6.25 -2.28
N ILE A 274 6.13 -6.69 -3.51
CA ILE A 274 7.07 -6.26 -4.56
C ILE A 274 6.47 -5.26 -5.55
N ALA A 275 5.28 -4.72 -5.27
CA ALA A 275 4.55 -3.87 -6.22
C ALA A 275 5.36 -2.65 -6.69
N GLY A 276 6.09 -1.99 -5.79
CA GLY A 276 6.99 -0.90 -6.15
C GLY A 276 8.14 -1.35 -7.06
N LEU A 277 8.71 -2.52 -6.79
CA LEU A 277 9.81 -3.10 -7.58
C LEU A 277 9.34 -3.47 -8.98
N VAL A 278 8.17 -4.11 -9.09
CA VAL A 278 7.54 -4.43 -10.39
C VAL A 278 7.25 -3.17 -11.20
N ALA A 279 6.74 -2.11 -10.54
CA ALA A 279 6.42 -0.84 -11.19
C ALA A 279 7.63 -0.17 -11.86
N THR A 280 8.83 -0.42 -11.38
CA THR A 280 10.08 0.20 -11.87
C THR A 280 10.98 -0.76 -12.64
N GLY A 281 10.60 -2.04 -12.73
CA GLY A 281 11.39 -3.10 -13.38
C GLY A 281 12.53 -3.66 -12.52
N ALA A 282 12.61 -3.31 -11.24
CA ALA A 282 13.57 -3.90 -10.29
C ALA A 282 13.23 -5.36 -9.92
N HIS A 283 12.00 -5.80 -10.20
CA HIS A 283 11.58 -7.20 -10.17
C HIS A 283 10.79 -7.50 -11.45
N PRO A 284 10.89 -8.71 -12.04
CA PRO A 284 10.05 -9.11 -13.17
C PRO A 284 8.56 -8.87 -12.94
N SER A 285 7.84 -8.50 -14.00
CA SER A 285 6.41 -8.23 -13.94
C SER A 285 5.60 -9.53 -14.09
N PRO A 286 4.60 -9.78 -13.22
CA PRO A 286 3.66 -10.87 -13.39
C PRO A 286 2.59 -10.60 -14.47
N VAL A 287 2.37 -9.34 -14.84
CA VAL A 287 1.25 -8.91 -15.70
C VAL A 287 1.20 -9.59 -17.07
N PRO A 288 2.34 -9.91 -17.73
CA PRO A 288 2.31 -10.65 -19.00
C PRO A 288 1.90 -12.12 -18.86
N TYR A 289 2.02 -12.72 -17.69
CA TYR A 289 1.91 -14.15 -17.47
C TYR A 289 0.65 -14.56 -16.68
N ALA A 290 0.25 -13.74 -15.70
CA ALA A 290 -0.85 -14.05 -14.81
C ALA A 290 -2.21 -13.64 -15.40
N ASP A 291 -3.25 -14.44 -15.11
CA ASP A 291 -4.64 -14.10 -15.46
C ASP A 291 -5.15 -12.93 -14.60
N ILE A 292 -4.78 -12.93 -13.32
CA ILE A 292 -5.11 -11.88 -12.35
C ILE A 292 -3.86 -11.50 -11.58
N VAL A 293 -3.64 -10.20 -11.41
CA VAL A 293 -2.63 -9.67 -10.51
C VAL A 293 -3.31 -8.85 -9.43
N THR A 294 -3.10 -9.20 -8.18
CA THR A 294 -3.60 -8.44 -7.02
C THR A 294 -2.44 -7.73 -6.32
N SER A 295 -2.75 -6.66 -5.61
CA SER A 295 -1.75 -5.92 -4.86
C SER A 295 -2.35 -5.09 -3.73
N THR A 296 -1.46 -4.62 -2.85
CA THR A 296 -1.70 -3.49 -1.95
C THR A 296 -1.06 -2.22 -2.48
N SER A 297 -1.55 -1.07 -2.03
CA SER A 297 -0.99 0.25 -2.42
C SER A 297 0.04 0.81 -1.44
N HIS A 298 0.19 0.25 -0.22
CA HIS A 298 0.86 0.89 0.91
C HIS A 298 2.22 0.32 1.32
N LYS A 299 2.73 -0.72 0.64
CA LYS A 299 4.04 -1.34 0.96
C LYS A 299 5.15 -0.65 0.15
N THR A 300 5.91 -1.37 -0.66
CA THR A 300 6.94 -0.77 -1.52
C THR A 300 6.40 0.28 -2.48
N LEU A 301 5.10 0.25 -2.82
CA LEU A 301 4.45 1.25 -3.66
C LEU A 301 4.17 2.59 -2.95
N ARG A 302 4.33 2.66 -1.63
CA ARG A 302 4.33 3.89 -0.81
C ARG A 302 3.04 4.73 -0.88
N GLY A 303 1.89 4.11 -1.14
CA GLY A 303 0.58 4.76 -1.20
C GLY A 303 -0.24 4.62 0.09
N PRO A 304 -1.55 4.93 0.04
CA PRO A 304 -2.47 4.73 1.15
C PRO A 304 -2.74 3.24 1.37
N ARG A 305 -3.21 2.86 2.55
CA ARG A 305 -3.67 1.49 2.80
C ARG A 305 -4.89 1.18 1.93
N GLY A 306 -4.77 0.16 1.11
CA GLY A 306 -5.79 -0.26 0.17
C GLY A 306 -5.28 -1.40 -0.73
N GLY A 307 -6.15 -1.89 -1.62
CA GLY A 307 -5.82 -2.91 -2.61
C GLY A 307 -6.22 -2.48 -4.03
N PHE A 308 -5.74 -3.21 -5.02
CA PHE A 308 -6.17 -3.09 -6.41
C PHE A 308 -5.96 -4.41 -7.15
N ILE A 309 -6.61 -4.55 -8.30
CA ILE A 309 -6.57 -5.76 -9.14
C ILE A 309 -6.31 -5.35 -10.57
N LEU A 310 -5.45 -6.09 -11.27
CA LEU A 310 -5.11 -5.91 -12.67
C LEU A 310 -5.42 -7.19 -13.44
N THR A 311 -5.79 -7.06 -14.71
CA THR A 311 -5.88 -8.17 -15.66
C THR A 311 -5.75 -7.67 -17.08
N ASN A 312 -5.40 -8.56 -18.01
CA ASN A 312 -5.40 -8.29 -19.45
C ASN A 312 -6.61 -8.89 -20.17
N ASP A 313 -7.42 -9.68 -19.48
CA ASP A 313 -8.63 -10.33 -20.01
C ASP A 313 -9.88 -9.51 -19.67
N GLU A 314 -10.65 -9.14 -20.71
CA GLU A 314 -11.85 -8.30 -20.58
C GLU A 314 -13.01 -9.03 -19.88
N ASP A 315 -13.20 -10.32 -20.16
CA ASP A 315 -14.30 -11.07 -19.56
C ASP A 315 -14.00 -11.39 -18.10
N LEU A 316 -12.76 -11.66 -17.78
CA LEU A 316 -12.31 -11.80 -16.39
C LEU A 316 -12.43 -10.48 -15.64
N PHE A 317 -12.14 -9.33 -16.28
CA PHE A 317 -12.33 -8.01 -15.69
C PHE A 317 -13.81 -7.74 -15.32
N LYS A 318 -14.77 -8.16 -16.17
CA LYS A 318 -16.21 -8.07 -15.85
C LYS A 318 -16.57 -8.89 -14.61
N LYS A 319 -16.02 -10.12 -14.50
CA LYS A 319 -16.21 -10.99 -13.32
C LYS A 319 -15.56 -10.36 -12.08
N ILE A 320 -14.36 -9.82 -12.19
CA ILE A 320 -13.65 -9.12 -11.09
C ILE A 320 -14.49 -7.93 -10.59
N ASN A 321 -15.01 -7.10 -11.50
CA ASN A 321 -15.83 -5.96 -11.13
C ASN A 321 -17.09 -6.38 -10.37
N SER A 322 -17.77 -7.44 -10.84
CA SER A 322 -18.93 -8.03 -10.15
C SER A 322 -18.55 -8.65 -8.79
N ALA A 323 -17.39 -9.27 -8.69
CA ALA A 323 -16.88 -9.86 -7.46
C ALA A 323 -16.48 -8.80 -6.42
N VAL A 324 -15.98 -7.65 -6.85
CA VAL A 324 -15.72 -6.50 -5.98
C VAL A 324 -17.03 -5.88 -5.54
N PHE A 325 -17.88 -5.45 -6.48
CA PHE A 325 -19.18 -4.87 -6.21
C PHE A 325 -20.24 -5.46 -7.16
N PRO A 326 -21.33 -6.01 -6.64
CA PRO A 326 -21.74 -6.11 -5.24
C PRO A 326 -21.24 -7.37 -4.51
N GLY A 327 -20.33 -8.16 -5.09
CA GLY A 327 -20.00 -9.50 -4.61
C GLY A 327 -19.34 -9.57 -3.23
N SER A 328 -18.45 -8.63 -2.91
CA SER A 328 -17.69 -8.64 -1.64
C SER A 328 -17.64 -7.30 -0.92
N GLN A 329 -18.01 -6.19 -1.58
CA GLN A 329 -18.00 -4.84 -1.03
C GLN A 329 -19.28 -4.09 -1.39
N GLY A 330 -19.57 -3.00 -0.63
CA GLY A 330 -20.53 -1.96 -0.95
C GLY A 330 -19.85 -0.72 -1.52
N GLY A 331 -20.11 0.48 -0.93
CA GLY A 331 -19.55 1.75 -1.39
C GLY A 331 -18.02 1.76 -1.34
N PRO A 332 -17.35 2.16 -2.43
CA PRO A 332 -15.90 2.33 -2.44
C PRO A 332 -15.47 3.51 -1.57
N LEU A 333 -14.25 3.43 -1.02
CA LEU A 333 -13.66 4.48 -0.20
C LEU A 333 -13.02 5.55 -1.10
N MET A 334 -13.82 6.55 -1.53
CA MET A 334 -13.38 7.52 -2.55
C MET A 334 -12.18 8.36 -2.12
N HIS A 335 -12.03 8.69 -0.84
CA HIS A 335 -10.84 9.35 -0.28
C HIS A 335 -9.58 8.46 -0.37
N VAL A 336 -9.72 7.15 -0.16
CA VAL A 336 -8.61 6.19 -0.34
C VAL A 336 -8.25 6.07 -1.82
N ILE A 337 -9.24 6.04 -2.71
CA ILE A 337 -9.00 6.00 -4.17
C ILE A 337 -8.28 7.28 -4.62
N ALA A 338 -8.60 8.45 -4.03
CA ALA A 338 -7.84 9.68 -4.27
C ALA A 338 -6.38 9.54 -3.83
N GLY A 339 -6.14 9.00 -2.65
CA GLY A 339 -4.77 8.70 -2.18
C GLY A 339 -4.04 7.73 -3.11
N LYS A 340 -4.72 6.68 -3.63
CA LYS A 340 -4.16 5.77 -4.65
C LYS A 340 -3.81 6.52 -5.95
N ALA A 341 -4.71 7.40 -6.42
CA ALA A 341 -4.46 8.19 -7.62
C ALA A 341 -3.22 9.08 -7.47
N VAL A 342 -3.02 9.71 -6.31
CA VAL A 342 -1.82 10.50 -6.01
C VAL A 342 -0.59 9.60 -6.00
N ALA A 343 -0.60 8.51 -5.23
CA ALA A 343 0.54 7.60 -5.10
C ALA A 343 0.97 6.97 -6.45
N PHE A 344 0.00 6.55 -7.28
CA PHE A 344 0.31 6.03 -8.62
C PHE A 344 0.87 7.12 -9.53
N GLY A 345 0.43 8.39 -9.35
CA GLY A 345 1.02 9.54 -10.02
C GLY A 345 2.47 9.80 -9.62
N GLU A 346 2.79 9.66 -8.34
CA GLU A 346 4.16 9.73 -7.81
C GLU A 346 5.02 8.57 -8.34
N ALA A 347 4.46 7.35 -8.34
CA ALA A 347 5.16 6.15 -8.82
C ALA A 347 5.50 6.18 -10.32
N LEU A 348 4.80 6.99 -11.11
CA LEU A 348 5.11 7.23 -12.52
C LEU A 348 6.25 8.23 -12.76
N GLN A 349 6.78 8.88 -11.71
CA GLN A 349 7.87 9.84 -11.81
C GLN A 349 9.26 9.16 -11.73
N PRO A 350 10.29 9.69 -12.39
CA PRO A 350 11.65 9.13 -12.33
C PRO A 350 12.20 8.96 -10.90
N ALA A 351 11.90 9.89 -10.01
CA ALA A 351 12.32 9.84 -8.61
C ALA A 351 11.81 8.60 -7.86
N PHE A 352 10.70 8.00 -8.30
CA PHE A 352 10.23 6.77 -7.69
C PHE A 352 11.09 5.57 -8.08
N LYS A 353 11.61 5.55 -9.31
CA LYS A 353 12.58 4.53 -9.72
C LYS A 353 13.86 4.63 -8.90
N GLU A 354 14.40 5.83 -8.73
CA GLU A 354 15.58 6.07 -7.88
C GLU A 354 15.35 5.59 -6.45
N TYR A 355 14.17 5.89 -5.89
CA TYR A 355 13.78 5.39 -4.57
C TYR A 355 13.80 3.85 -4.51
N ILE A 356 13.22 3.16 -5.49
CA ILE A 356 13.18 1.68 -5.50
C ILE A 356 14.56 1.06 -5.73
N ASP A 357 15.39 1.66 -6.58
CA ASP A 357 16.78 1.20 -6.77
C ASP A 357 17.53 1.26 -5.43
N HIS A 358 17.37 2.35 -4.66
CA HIS A 358 17.92 2.46 -3.31
C HIS A 358 17.27 1.44 -2.33
N VAL A 359 15.98 1.15 -2.43
CA VAL A 359 15.32 0.15 -1.57
C VAL A 359 16.00 -1.22 -1.71
N VAL A 360 16.29 -1.66 -2.94
CA VAL A 360 16.93 -2.95 -3.20
C VAL A 360 18.41 -2.91 -2.73
N GLU A 361 19.15 -1.86 -3.06
CA GLU A 361 20.54 -1.71 -2.64
C GLU A 361 20.69 -1.67 -1.12
N ASN A 362 19.79 -0.97 -0.44
CA ASN A 362 19.76 -0.85 1.02
C ASN A 362 19.41 -2.17 1.71
N ALA A 363 18.47 -2.95 1.14
CA ALA A 363 18.16 -4.30 1.66
C ALA A 363 19.38 -5.23 1.58
N ALA A 364 20.10 -5.21 0.46
CA ALA A 364 21.33 -5.99 0.30
C ALA A 364 22.42 -5.56 1.28
N ALA A 365 22.61 -4.25 1.48
CA ALA A 365 23.58 -3.71 2.42
C ALA A 365 23.25 -4.09 3.88
N MET A 366 21.98 -3.99 4.27
CA MET A 366 21.51 -4.44 5.58
C MET A 366 21.77 -5.94 5.78
N GLY A 367 21.47 -6.75 4.75
CA GLY A 367 21.76 -8.18 4.74
C GLY A 367 23.24 -8.47 4.94
N GLN A 368 24.12 -7.75 4.24
CA GLN A 368 25.58 -7.88 4.39
C GLN A 368 26.03 -7.52 5.82
N GLY A 369 25.53 -6.40 6.37
CA GLY A 369 25.85 -6.00 7.75
C GLY A 369 25.46 -7.05 8.79
N MET A 370 24.29 -7.69 8.62
CA MET A 370 23.83 -8.81 9.48
C MET A 370 24.73 -10.03 9.33
N THR A 371 25.12 -10.38 8.11
CA THR A 371 25.98 -11.56 7.83
C THR A 371 27.38 -11.34 8.39
N ASP A 372 27.98 -10.15 8.19
CA ASP A 372 29.27 -9.81 8.77
C ASP A 372 29.23 -9.79 10.30
N GLY A 373 28.05 -9.53 10.89
CA GLY A 373 27.80 -9.64 12.31
C GLY A 373 27.55 -11.07 12.82
N GLY A 374 27.54 -12.08 11.94
CA GLY A 374 27.41 -13.51 12.29
C GLY A 374 26.01 -14.09 12.18
N LEU A 375 25.02 -13.35 11.67
CA LEU A 375 23.66 -13.87 11.42
C LEU A 375 23.58 -14.61 10.08
N ARG A 376 22.65 -15.56 9.97
CA ARG A 376 22.32 -16.26 8.73
C ARG A 376 21.10 -15.63 8.04
N LEU A 377 21.22 -15.40 6.75
CA LEU A 377 20.08 -15.04 5.92
C LEU A 377 19.48 -16.28 5.26
N VAL A 378 18.17 -16.43 5.32
CA VAL A 378 17.44 -17.45 4.60
C VAL A 378 17.68 -17.28 3.11
N SER A 379 17.84 -18.37 2.38
CA SER A 379 18.25 -18.42 0.97
C SER A 379 19.56 -17.70 0.61
N GLY A 380 20.41 -17.44 1.61
CA GLY A 380 21.73 -16.83 1.43
C GLY A 380 21.74 -15.35 1.08
N GLY A 381 20.63 -14.61 1.18
CA GLY A 381 20.58 -13.17 0.90
C GLY A 381 19.24 -12.65 0.40
N THR A 382 19.28 -11.53 -0.34
CA THR A 382 18.06 -10.90 -0.90
C THR A 382 18.29 -10.32 -2.29
N ASP A 383 17.25 -10.40 -3.13
CA ASP A 383 17.17 -9.78 -4.45
C ASP A 383 16.10 -8.66 -4.48
N ASN A 384 15.46 -8.37 -3.34
CA ASN A 384 14.35 -7.43 -3.27
C ASN A 384 14.46 -6.47 -2.06
N HIS A 385 13.35 -6.08 -1.44
CA HIS A 385 13.26 -5.08 -0.38
C HIS A 385 13.34 -5.65 1.04
N LEU A 386 13.46 -6.96 1.22
CA LEU A 386 13.43 -7.59 2.54
C LEU A 386 14.50 -8.67 2.70
N CYS A 387 14.90 -8.90 3.94
CA CYS A 387 15.66 -10.06 4.36
C CYS A 387 14.82 -10.89 5.33
N LEU A 388 14.92 -12.22 5.20
CA LEU A 388 14.44 -13.17 6.20
C LEU A 388 15.67 -13.70 6.95
N VAL A 389 15.70 -13.51 8.26
CA VAL A 389 16.88 -13.74 9.09
C VAL A 389 16.63 -14.92 10.01
N ASP A 390 17.52 -15.88 9.99
CA ASP A 390 17.56 -16.99 10.95
C ASP A 390 18.33 -16.57 12.20
N LEU A 391 17.68 -16.63 13.36
CA LEU A 391 18.24 -16.27 14.67
C LEU A 391 18.81 -17.47 15.43
N THR A 392 18.78 -18.67 14.85
CA THR A 392 19.33 -19.88 15.48
C THR A 392 20.81 -19.72 15.88
N PRO A 393 21.67 -19.05 15.08
CA PRO A 393 23.07 -18.81 15.47
C PRO A 393 23.23 -17.98 16.75
N ALA A 394 22.25 -17.12 17.08
CA ALA A 394 22.28 -16.28 18.29
C ALA A 394 21.54 -16.92 19.48
N ASP A 395 20.93 -18.09 19.29
CA ASP A 395 20.09 -18.80 20.28
C ASP A 395 18.95 -17.90 20.87
N VAL A 396 18.38 -17.02 20.03
CA VAL A 396 17.29 -16.11 20.40
C VAL A 396 16.05 -16.46 19.61
N THR A 397 14.86 -16.38 20.24
CA THR A 397 13.60 -16.57 19.51
C THR A 397 13.22 -15.31 18.74
N GLY A 398 12.44 -15.46 17.65
CA GLY A 398 11.91 -14.31 16.92
C GLY A 398 11.12 -13.36 17.82
N LYS A 399 10.34 -13.91 18.76
CA LYS A 399 9.55 -13.14 19.75
C LYS A 399 10.41 -12.31 20.70
N ASP A 400 11.53 -12.89 21.15
CA ASP A 400 12.41 -12.18 22.09
C ASP A 400 13.26 -11.16 21.35
N ALA A 401 13.73 -11.50 20.14
CA ALA A 401 14.43 -10.57 19.26
C ALA A 401 13.58 -9.34 18.87
N GLU A 402 12.27 -9.52 18.57
CA GLU A 402 11.34 -8.44 18.29
C GLU A 402 11.34 -7.40 19.42
N LYS A 403 11.19 -7.85 20.68
CA LYS A 403 11.21 -6.96 21.86
C LYS A 403 12.57 -6.33 22.12
N LEU A 404 13.63 -7.12 21.96
CA LEU A 404 14.99 -6.65 22.22
C LEU A 404 15.39 -5.55 21.21
N LEU A 405 15.09 -5.74 19.93
CA LEU A 405 15.34 -4.77 18.88
C LEU A 405 14.50 -3.50 19.08
N GLU A 406 13.23 -3.64 19.49
CA GLU A 406 12.38 -2.49 19.83
C GLU A 406 13.01 -1.63 20.95
N SER A 407 13.65 -2.25 21.95
CA SER A 407 14.28 -1.53 23.07
C SER A 407 15.45 -0.64 22.63
N VAL A 408 16.10 -0.95 21.52
CA VAL A 408 17.17 -0.14 20.93
C VAL A 408 16.71 0.75 19.77
N GLY A 409 15.39 0.81 19.51
CA GLY A 409 14.81 1.68 18.50
C GLY A 409 14.75 1.08 17.08
N LEU A 410 14.77 -0.25 16.95
CA LEU A 410 14.60 -0.98 15.68
C LEU A 410 13.26 -1.73 15.68
N THR A 411 12.34 -1.32 14.83
CA THR A 411 11.00 -1.93 14.73
C THR A 411 11.00 -3.02 13.67
N VAL A 412 10.81 -4.29 14.08
CA VAL A 412 10.81 -5.47 13.21
C VAL A 412 9.58 -6.35 13.50
N ASN A 413 9.39 -7.43 12.73
CA ASN A 413 8.45 -8.48 13.12
C ASN A 413 9.13 -9.86 13.17
N LYS A 414 8.75 -10.68 14.16
CA LYS A 414 9.09 -12.10 14.15
C LYS A 414 8.50 -12.78 12.91
N ASN A 415 9.19 -13.78 12.41
CA ASN A 415 8.76 -14.56 11.24
C ASN A 415 9.23 -15.98 11.35
N THR A 416 8.41 -16.94 10.91
CA THR A 416 8.86 -18.32 10.69
C THR A 416 9.91 -18.36 9.59
N ILE A 417 10.79 -19.35 9.66
CA ILE A 417 11.79 -19.64 8.64
C ILE A 417 11.48 -21.01 8.00
N PRO A 418 11.99 -21.34 6.81
CA PRO A 418 11.87 -22.69 6.27
C PRO A 418 12.36 -23.74 7.27
N ASN A 419 11.68 -24.88 7.33
CA ASN A 419 11.92 -25.95 8.31
C ASN A 419 11.71 -25.52 9.78
N GLU A 420 10.82 -24.58 10.05
CA GLU A 420 10.51 -24.05 11.37
C GLU A 420 10.15 -25.15 12.39
N GLN A 421 10.85 -25.15 13.53
CA GLN A 421 10.63 -26.10 14.63
C GLN A 421 9.80 -25.52 15.79
N ARG A 422 9.62 -24.19 15.79
CA ARG A 422 8.88 -23.46 16.83
C ARG A 422 7.47 -23.10 16.35
N SER A 423 6.57 -22.80 17.26
CA SER A 423 5.25 -22.33 16.87
C SER A 423 5.34 -20.95 16.21
N PRO A 424 4.42 -20.58 15.29
CA PRO A 424 4.39 -19.25 14.64
C PRO A 424 4.28 -18.07 15.63
N PHE A 425 3.83 -18.34 16.88
CA PHE A 425 3.77 -17.32 17.94
C PHE A 425 5.12 -17.01 18.57
N VAL A 426 6.10 -17.89 18.41
CA VAL A 426 7.47 -17.77 18.91
C VAL A 426 8.42 -17.47 17.77
N ALA A 427 8.41 -18.27 16.71
CA ALA A 427 9.23 -18.23 15.51
C ALA A 427 10.75 -18.31 15.78
N SER A 428 11.50 -18.72 14.78
CA SER A 428 12.97 -18.84 14.83
C SER A 428 13.68 -17.69 14.10
N GLY A 429 12.94 -16.81 13.44
CA GLY A 429 13.50 -15.71 12.68
C GLY A 429 12.79 -14.38 12.87
N ILE A 430 13.34 -13.38 12.21
CA ILE A 430 12.74 -12.06 11.99
C ILE A 430 12.73 -11.73 10.50
N ARG A 431 11.74 -10.93 10.08
CA ARG A 431 11.72 -10.32 8.77
C ARG A 431 12.01 -8.84 8.90
N VAL A 432 12.96 -8.34 8.11
CA VAL A 432 13.33 -6.93 8.05
C VAL A 432 13.27 -6.42 6.61
N GLY A 433 12.89 -5.17 6.41
CA GLY A 433 12.77 -4.55 5.10
C GLY A 433 13.33 -3.13 5.08
N SER A 434 13.69 -2.67 3.90
CA SER A 434 14.34 -1.37 3.69
C SER A 434 13.42 -0.24 3.28
N ALA A 435 12.17 -0.51 2.86
CA ALA A 435 11.33 0.45 2.17
C ALA A 435 11.04 1.73 2.98
N ALA A 436 10.65 1.59 4.26
CA ALA A 436 10.27 2.72 5.11
C ALA A 436 11.45 3.62 5.44
N ALA A 437 12.56 3.05 5.89
CA ALA A 437 13.75 3.84 6.23
C ALA A 437 14.42 4.45 4.99
N THR A 438 14.34 3.80 3.80
CA THR A 438 14.74 4.43 2.53
C THR A 438 13.86 5.64 2.21
N SER A 439 12.53 5.56 2.41
CA SER A 439 11.63 6.72 2.26
C SER A 439 11.98 7.87 3.22
N ARG A 440 12.54 7.55 4.38
CA ARG A 440 13.02 8.50 5.38
C ARG A 440 14.36 9.14 4.98
N GLY A 441 15.10 8.55 4.02
CA GLY A 441 16.38 9.08 3.51
C GLY A 441 17.62 8.33 4.00
N PHE A 442 17.48 7.17 4.62
CA PHE A 442 18.61 6.31 5.00
C PHE A 442 19.37 5.86 3.75
N THR A 443 20.70 5.89 3.83
CA THR A 443 21.62 5.50 2.77
C THR A 443 22.03 4.03 2.89
N LYS A 444 22.75 3.53 1.89
CA LYS A 444 23.34 2.20 1.90
C LYS A 444 24.26 1.96 3.11
N GLU A 445 25.06 2.96 3.45
CA GLU A 445 25.98 2.93 4.60
C GLU A 445 25.21 2.87 5.91
N ASP A 446 24.13 3.65 6.04
CA ASP A 446 23.25 3.62 7.21
C ASP A 446 22.60 2.22 7.36
N PHE A 447 22.16 1.59 6.25
CA PHE A 447 21.57 0.25 6.29
C PHE A 447 22.57 -0.86 6.61
N TYR A 448 23.82 -0.75 6.14
CA TYR A 448 24.89 -1.67 6.56
C TYR A 448 25.10 -1.60 8.07
N GLU A 449 25.19 -0.39 8.63
CA GLU A 449 25.33 -0.17 10.08
C GLU A 449 24.08 -0.67 10.84
N VAL A 450 22.87 -0.46 10.31
CA VAL A 450 21.63 -1.05 10.87
C VAL A 450 21.71 -2.57 10.93
N GLY A 451 22.23 -3.22 9.88
CA GLY A 451 22.46 -4.67 9.87
C GLY A 451 23.41 -5.12 10.96
N GLN A 452 24.52 -4.40 11.16
CA GLN A 452 25.45 -4.66 12.26
C GLN A 452 24.81 -4.42 13.64
N CYS A 453 23.99 -3.38 13.76
CA CYS A 453 23.23 -3.10 14.99
C CYS A 453 22.25 -4.23 15.33
N ILE A 454 21.54 -4.79 14.34
CA ILE A 454 20.66 -5.96 14.54
C ILE A 454 21.48 -7.14 15.10
N ALA A 455 22.58 -7.51 14.43
CA ALA A 455 23.44 -8.60 14.88
C ALA A 455 24.02 -8.35 16.28
N ALA A 456 24.59 -7.16 16.52
CA ALA A 456 25.12 -6.78 17.83
C ALA A 456 24.06 -6.89 18.94
N THR A 457 22.83 -6.49 18.67
CA THR A 457 21.72 -6.56 19.62
C THR A 457 21.39 -8.00 19.99
N VAL A 458 21.17 -8.88 19.01
CA VAL A 458 20.73 -10.26 19.29
C VAL A 458 21.82 -11.14 19.91
N PHE A 459 23.09 -10.93 19.53
CA PHE A 459 24.22 -11.66 20.13
C PHE A 459 24.62 -11.16 21.54
N ASN A 460 24.17 -9.97 21.94
CA ASN A 460 24.54 -9.37 23.24
C ASN A 460 23.30 -9.00 24.08
N ALA A 461 22.26 -9.85 24.02
CA ALA A 461 20.98 -9.61 24.66
C ALA A 461 21.06 -9.27 26.18
N ALA A 462 22.08 -9.74 26.89
CA ALA A 462 22.30 -9.51 28.31
C ALA A 462 23.34 -8.40 28.64
N ASP A 463 23.94 -7.77 27.62
CA ASP A 463 24.97 -6.74 27.78
C ASP A 463 24.37 -5.33 27.63
N GLU A 464 23.91 -4.76 28.75
CA GLU A 464 23.29 -3.43 28.77
C GLU A 464 24.16 -2.32 28.17
N ALA A 465 25.50 -2.41 28.34
CA ALA A 465 26.42 -1.40 27.81
C ALA A 465 26.44 -1.44 26.28
N LYS A 466 26.52 -2.64 25.69
CA LYS A 466 26.44 -2.80 24.23
C LYS A 466 25.10 -2.40 23.66
N LEU A 467 23.99 -2.72 24.35
CA LEU A 467 22.67 -2.28 23.94
C LEU A 467 22.54 -0.74 23.97
N ALA A 468 23.14 -0.09 24.97
CA ALA A 468 23.19 1.38 25.03
C ALA A 468 24.01 1.98 23.90
N ASP A 469 25.15 1.38 23.54
CA ASP A 469 25.97 1.81 22.38
C ASP A 469 25.20 1.66 21.07
N VAL A 470 24.50 0.55 20.87
CA VAL A 470 23.62 0.36 19.70
C VAL A 470 22.52 1.42 19.66
N LYS A 471 21.85 1.66 20.78
CA LYS A 471 20.80 2.68 20.89
C LYS A 471 21.33 4.07 20.50
N ALA A 472 22.52 4.44 20.98
CA ALA A 472 23.13 5.73 20.65
C ALA A 472 23.42 5.87 19.14
N LYS A 473 23.87 4.80 18.47
CA LYS A 473 24.07 4.78 17.01
C LYS A 473 22.75 4.96 16.24
N ILE A 474 21.70 4.25 16.66
CA ILE A 474 20.37 4.37 16.06
C ILE A 474 19.83 5.79 16.24
N ASP A 475 19.95 6.38 17.44
CA ASP A 475 19.50 7.75 17.69
C ASP A 475 20.23 8.77 16.79
N ALA A 476 21.53 8.62 16.62
CA ALA A 476 22.31 9.48 15.70
C ALA A 476 21.85 9.38 14.25
N MET A 477 21.49 8.18 13.76
CA MET A 477 20.93 8.01 12.42
C MET A 477 19.54 8.66 12.30
N LEU A 478 18.69 8.55 13.33
CA LEU A 478 17.37 9.15 13.34
C LEU A 478 17.44 10.69 13.33
N GLU A 479 18.41 11.29 14.02
CA GLU A 479 18.64 12.74 13.99
C GLU A 479 19.12 13.22 12.61
N LYS A 480 19.97 12.44 11.94
CA LYS A 480 20.44 12.72 10.56
C LYS A 480 19.31 12.69 9.54
N HIS A 481 18.29 11.85 9.75
CA HIS A 481 17.19 11.62 8.83
C HIS A 481 15.84 11.93 9.48
N PRO A 482 15.45 13.21 9.69
CA PRO A 482 14.21 13.58 10.35
C PRO A 482 12.98 13.19 9.50
N LEU A 483 12.04 12.44 10.10
CA LEU A 483 10.79 12.06 9.44
C LEU A 483 9.79 13.20 9.49
N TYR A 484 9.19 13.55 8.35
CA TYR A 484 8.17 14.58 8.20
C TYR A 484 8.56 15.89 8.89
N PRO A 485 9.67 16.54 8.48
CA PRO A 485 10.11 17.78 9.09
C PRO A 485 9.02 18.85 8.96
N GLY A 486 8.64 19.47 10.10
CA GLY A 486 7.59 20.48 10.16
C GLY A 486 6.15 19.96 10.28
N LEU A 487 5.90 18.65 10.23
CA LEU A 487 4.59 18.08 10.57
C LEU A 487 4.42 18.07 12.10
N GLU A 488 3.33 18.63 12.59
CA GLU A 488 2.98 18.67 14.01
C GLU A 488 1.51 18.27 14.21
N TYR A 489 1.27 17.43 15.20
CA TYR A 489 -0.06 17.01 15.62
C TYR A 489 -0.39 17.48 17.03
#